data_8f66fcaf2dbf6b301276bf89e71765ea
#
_entry.id   8f66fcaf2dbf6b301276bf89e71765ea
#
_cell.length_a   1.000
_cell.length_b   1.000
_cell.length_c   1.000
_cell.angle_alpha   90.00
_cell.angle_beta   90.00
_cell.angle_gamma   90.00
#
_symmetry.space_group_name_H-M   'P 1'
#
loop_
_entity.id
_entity.type
_entity.pdbx_description
1 polymer ?
#
loop_
_entity_poly.entity_id
_entity_poly.type
_entity_poly.pdbx_seq_one_letter_code
_entity_poly.pdbx_strand_id
1 'polypeptide(L)'
;FGQAVEHHQQQLRLAKQLKDKQNNIQEQNNAQSSLGRCYFEQAIKAKEETSKKLFEQAVEHNLERLRLAKQLEGKNGIQEQINAQHLLGQCYFEQAMKAEGEASEQLFGQAVKHHQQQLRLAKQLEDENGIQEQINAQFSLGRCYFEQAMKAEGEASEQLFGQAVEHHQQQLRLAKQL
;
A
#
# COMPACT_ATOMS: atom_id res chain seq x y z
N PHE A 1 4.01 1.06 -21.31
CA PHE A 1 4.55 0.67 -19.97
C PHE A 1 6.05 0.32 -20.05
N GLY A 2 6.55 -0.45 -21.03
CA GLY A 2 7.97 -0.84 -21.13
C GLY A 2 8.94 0.34 -21.05
N GLN A 3 8.71 1.38 -21.84
CA GLN A 3 9.53 2.60 -21.84
C GLN A 3 9.53 3.30 -20.47
N ALA A 4 8.39 3.33 -19.75
CA ALA A 4 8.33 3.93 -18.42
C ALA A 4 9.16 3.14 -17.40
N VAL A 5 9.10 1.82 -17.44
CA VAL A 5 9.91 0.94 -16.58
C VAL A 5 11.40 1.14 -16.85
N GLU A 6 11.83 1.15 -18.11
CA GLU A 6 13.22 1.41 -18.50
C GLU A 6 13.71 2.77 -17.98
N HIS A 7 12.90 3.82 -18.14
CA HIS A 7 13.23 5.15 -17.65
C HIS A 7 13.43 5.17 -16.12
N HIS A 8 12.54 4.54 -15.36
CA HIS A 8 12.65 4.48 -13.89
C HIS A 8 13.79 3.58 -13.42
N GLN A 9 14.13 2.52 -14.17
CA GLN A 9 15.34 1.74 -13.89
C GLN A 9 16.61 2.56 -14.12
N GLN A 10 16.65 3.40 -15.14
CA GLN A 10 17.75 4.32 -15.36
C GLN A 10 17.84 5.38 -14.24
N GLN A 11 16.70 5.95 -13.83
CA GLN A 11 16.64 6.86 -12.69
C GLN A 11 17.22 6.20 -11.43
N LEU A 12 16.86 4.96 -11.14
CA LEU A 12 17.40 4.20 -10.00
C LEU A 12 18.92 4.00 -10.08
N ARG A 13 19.46 3.73 -11.29
CA ARG A 13 20.90 3.61 -11.50
C ARG A 13 21.64 4.93 -11.24
N LEU A 14 21.08 6.05 -11.71
CA LEU A 14 21.66 7.38 -11.48
C LEU A 14 21.59 7.79 -10.01
N ALA A 15 20.46 7.52 -9.34
CA ALA A 15 20.29 7.80 -7.91
C ALA A 15 21.40 7.16 -7.05
N LYS A 16 21.78 5.92 -7.36
CA LYS A 16 22.85 5.19 -6.65
C LYS A 16 24.26 5.84 -6.79
N GLN A 17 24.43 6.75 -7.74
CA GLN A 17 25.70 7.46 -7.96
C GLN A 17 25.81 8.78 -7.20
N LEU A 18 24.73 9.25 -6.59
CA LEU A 18 24.71 10.50 -5.83
C LEU A 18 25.61 10.38 -4.59
N LYS A 19 26.42 11.40 -4.36
CA LYS A 19 27.38 11.42 -3.23
C LYS A 19 26.71 11.76 -1.90
N ASP A 20 25.68 12.64 -1.93
CA ASP A 20 24.90 12.97 -0.74
C ASP A 20 24.03 11.79 -0.35
N LYS A 21 24.17 11.29 0.88
CA LYS A 21 23.52 10.07 1.35
C LYS A 21 21.98 10.23 1.42
N GLN A 22 21.49 11.35 1.92
CA GLN A 22 20.04 11.56 2.08
C GLN A 22 19.36 11.74 0.72
N ASN A 23 19.97 12.53 -0.18
CA ASN A 23 19.47 12.68 -1.54
C ASN A 23 19.54 11.37 -2.32
N ASN A 24 20.60 10.57 -2.14
CA ASN A 24 20.73 9.25 -2.74
C ASN A 24 19.58 8.31 -2.31
N ILE A 25 19.29 8.24 -1.01
CA ILE A 25 18.20 7.43 -0.46
C ILE A 25 16.85 7.94 -0.97
N GLN A 26 16.61 9.25 -0.97
CA GLN A 26 15.35 9.85 -1.44
C GLN A 26 15.11 9.55 -2.93
N GLU A 27 16.12 9.73 -3.77
CA GLU A 27 15.99 9.47 -5.21
C GLU A 27 15.82 7.96 -5.52
N GLN A 28 16.48 7.08 -4.78
CA GLN A 28 16.21 5.65 -4.87
C GLN A 28 14.77 5.32 -4.44
N ASN A 29 14.28 5.92 -3.35
CA ASN A 29 12.91 5.76 -2.87
C ASN A 29 11.90 6.20 -3.94
N ASN A 30 12.12 7.35 -4.59
CA ASN A 30 11.28 7.86 -5.67
C ASN A 30 11.25 6.90 -6.88
N ALA A 31 12.40 6.38 -7.29
CA ALA A 31 12.50 5.44 -8.40
C ALA A 31 11.81 4.10 -8.08
N GLN A 32 11.97 3.58 -6.86
CA GLN A 32 11.27 2.37 -6.41
C GLN A 32 9.75 2.57 -6.36
N SER A 33 9.28 3.74 -5.90
CA SER A 33 7.87 4.11 -5.93
C SER A 33 7.29 4.06 -7.34
N SER A 34 7.99 4.66 -8.29
CA SER A 34 7.57 4.71 -9.69
C SER A 34 7.54 3.32 -10.35
N LEU A 35 8.58 2.49 -10.09
CA LEU A 35 8.61 1.11 -10.58
C LEU A 35 7.47 0.27 -9.98
N GLY A 36 7.30 0.32 -8.67
CA GLY A 36 6.21 -0.40 -7.99
C GLY A 36 4.85 -0.04 -8.54
N ARG A 37 4.60 1.26 -8.78
CA ARG A 37 3.35 1.73 -9.38
C ARG A 37 3.18 1.27 -10.84
N CYS A 38 4.24 1.32 -11.65
CA CYS A 38 4.18 0.85 -13.04
C CYS A 38 3.80 -0.63 -13.11
N TYR A 39 4.41 -1.49 -12.27
CA TYR A 39 4.08 -2.91 -12.22
C TYR A 39 2.68 -3.16 -11.69
N PHE A 40 2.24 -2.42 -10.66
CA PHE A 40 0.88 -2.50 -10.13
C PHE A 40 -0.18 -2.19 -11.19
N GLU A 41 -0.04 -1.08 -11.92
CA GLU A 41 -0.97 -0.69 -12.98
C GLU A 41 -1.00 -1.70 -14.14
N GLN A 42 0.13 -2.32 -14.45
CA GLN A 42 0.20 -3.39 -15.43
C GLN A 42 -0.50 -4.65 -14.93
N ALA A 43 -0.28 -5.01 -13.64
CA ALA A 43 -0.85 -6.19 -13.02
C ALA A 43 -2.39 -6.16 -13.01
N ILE A 44 -2.98 -4.99 -12.73
CA ILE A 44 -4.45 -4.83 -12.75
C ILE A 44 -5.03 -5.16 -14.13
N LYS A 45 -4.34 -4.77 -15.20
CA LYS A 45 -4.78 -4.93 -16.60
C LYS A 45 -4.42 -6.28 -17.21
N ALA A 46 -3.50 -7.02 -16.60
CA ALA A 46 -2.99 -8.27 -17.12
C ALA A 46 -3.92 -9.46 -16.81
N LYS A 47 -3.79 -10.51 -17.61
CA LYS A 47 -4.44 -11.80 -17.35
C LYS A 47 -3.68 -12.60 -16.31
N GLU A 48 -4.39 -13.49 -15.63
CA GLU A 48 -4.02 -14.26 -14.43
C GLU A 48 -2.52 -14.48 -14.16
N GLU A 49 -1.86 -15.33 -14.92
CA GLU A 49 -0.44 -15.69 -14.69
C GLU A 49 0.51 -14.48 -14.83
N THR A 50 0.26 -13.63 -15.83
CA THR A 50 1.04 -12.40 -16.02
C THR A 50 0.75 -11.40 -14.91
N SER A 51 -0.52 -11.29 -14.50
CA SER A 51 -0.95 -10.42 -13.40
C SER A 51 -0.22 -10.78 -12.10
N LYS A 52 -0.14 -12.07 -11.76
CA LYS A 52 0.55 -12.55 -10.55
C LYS A 52 2.01 -12.14 -10.52
N LYS A 53 2.76 -12.39 -11.58
CA LYS A 53 4.17 -11.99 -11.69
C LYS A 53 4.38 -10.48 -11.56
N LEU A 54 3.49 -9.70 -12.15
CA LEU A 54 3.56 -8.24 -12.07
C LEU A 54 3.24 -7.72 -10.67
N PHE A 55 2.29 -8.33 -9.95
CA PHE A 55 2.06 -8.00 -8.54
C PHE A 55 3.25 -8.36 -7.66
N GLU A 56 3.91 -9.50 -7.89
CA GLU A 56 5.14 -9.87 -7.18
C GLU A 56 6.23 -8.81 -7.36
N GLN A 57 6.43 -8.32 -8.60
CA GLN A 57 7.36 -7.22 -8.88
C GLN A 57 6.93 -5.91 -8.20
N ALA A 58 5.64 -5.57 -8.23
CA ALA A 58 5.13 -4.39 -7.54
C ALA A 58 5.38 -4.45 -6.03
N VAL A 59 5.15 -5.61 -5.41
CA VAL A 59 5.41 -5.85 -3.98
C VAL A 59 6.90 -5.72 -3.68
N GLU A 60 7.79 -6.33 -4.48
CA GLU A 60 9.25 -6.25 -4.30
C GLU A 60 9.75 -4.79 -4.29
N HIS A 61 9.33 -4.00 -5.28
CA HIS A 61 9.69 -2.59 -5.36
C HIS A 61 9.15 -1.78 -4.16
N ASN A 62 7.93 -2.03 -3.71
CA ASN A 62 7.37 -1.33 -2.55
C ASN A 62 7.99 -1.78 -1.20
N LEU A 63 8.43 -3.02 -1.07
CA LEU A 63 9.22 -3.46 0.09
C LEU A 63 10.59 -2.78 0.13
N GLU A 64 11.27 -2.66 -1.01
CA GLU A 64 12.54 -1.94 -1.08
C GLU A 64 12.33 -0.42 -0.81
N ARG A 65 11.24 0.16 -1.36
CA ARG A 65 10.82 1.52 -1.01
C ARG A 65 10.64 1.69 0.50
N LEU A 66 9.94 0.78 1.17
CA LEU A 66 9.73 0.81 2.61
C LEU A 66 11.07 0.72 3.38
N ARG A 67 12.00 -0.11 2.91
CA ARG A 67 13.35 -0.23 3.49
C ARG A 67 14.13 1.08 3.39
N LEU A 68 14.06 1.76 2.25
CA LEU A 68 14.70 3.06 2.03
C LEU A 68 14.03 4.16 2.87
N ALA A 69 12.70 4.20 2.91
CA ALA A 69 11.94 5.17 3.68
C ALA A 69 12.27 5.16 5.18
N LYS A 70 12.58 3.98 5.74
CA LYS A 70 13.03 3.85 7.14
C LYS A 70 14.41 4.48 7.42
N GLN A 71 15.16 4.81 6.39
CA GLN A 71 16.47 5.48 6.49
C GLN A 71 16.36 7.01 6.31
N LEU A 72 15.19 7.49 5.89
CA LEU A 72 14.89 8.91 5.79
C LEU A 72 14.49 9.46 7.17
N GLU A 73 14.89 10.68 7.46
CA GLU A 73 14.67 11.33 8.75
C GLU A 73 13.38 12.15 8.78
N GLY A 74 12.85 12.36 9.98
CA GLY A 74 11.74 13.25 10.25
C GLY A 74 10.42 12.87 9.59
N LYS A 75 9.54 13.85 9.40
CA LYS A 75 8.20 13.66 8.85
C LYS A 75 8.21 13.06 7.44
N ASN A 76 9.23 13.40 6.62
CA ASN A 76 9.35 12.86 5.27
C ASN A 76 9.54 11.34 5.29
N GLY A 77 10.38 10.80 6.17
CA GLY A 77 10.57 9.37 6.32
C GLY A 77 9.28 8.65 6.75
N ILE A 78 8.51 9.26 7.67
CA ILE A 78 7.21 8.71 8.09
C ILE A 78 6.23 8.70 6.91
N GLN A 79 6.13 9.81 6.15
CA GLN A 79 5.24 9.92 5.00
C GLN A 79 5.57 8.89 3.91
N GLU A 80 6.86 8.70 3.61
CA GLU A 80 7.28 7.70 2.62
C GLU A 80 6.98 6.26 3.08
N GLN A 81 7.07 5.98 4.39
CA GLN A 81 6.65 4.70 4.94
C GLN A 81 5.12 4.51 4.82
N ILE A 82 4.32 5.54 5.10
CA ILE A 82 2.85 5.52 4.92
C ILE A 82 2.51 5.17 3.47
N ASN A 83 3.13 5.87 2.52
CA ASN A 83 2.91 5.67 1.09
C ASN A 83 3.29 4.24 0.64
N ALA A 84 4.40 3.70 1.14
CA ALA A 84 4.83 2.33 0.84
C ALA A 84 3.87 1.28 1.42
N GLN A 85 3.44 1.46 2.67
CA GLN A 85 2.46 0.58 3.32
C GLN A 85 1.11 0.59 2.58
N HIS A 86 0.64 1.77 2.15
CA HIS A 86 -0.58 1.90 1.36
C HIS A 86 -0.51 1.07 0.07
N LEU A 87 0.56 1.22 -0.72
CA LEU A 87 0.71 0.50 -1.99
C LEU A 87 0.90 -1.02 -1.79
N LEU A 88 1.59 -1.44 -0.73
CA LEU A 88 1.68 -2.87 -0.36
C LEU A 88 0.28 -3.42 -0.04
N GLY A 89 -0.50 -2.72 0.77
CA GLY A 89 -1.88 -3.09 1.07
C GLY A 89 -2.74 -3.21 -0.18
N GLN A 90 -2.63 -2.25 -1.10
CA GLN A 90 -3.34 -2.28 -2.38
C GLN A 90 -2.91 -3.47 -3.26
N CYS A 91 -1.60 -3.78 -3.34
CA CYS A 91 -1.12 -4.94 -4.11
C CYS A 91 -1.74 -6.25 -3.60
N TYR A 92 -1.76 -6.46 -2.29
CA TYR A 92 -2.35 -7.66 -1.70
C TYR A 92 -3.88 -7.69 -1.82
N PHE A 93 -4.53 -6.53 -1.69
CA PHE A 93 -5.97 -6.40 -1.87
C PHE A 93 -6.39 -6.82 -3.30
N GLU A 94 -5.75 -6.27 -4.33
CA GLU A 94 -6.10 -6.59 -5.71
C GLU A 94 -5.79 -8.05 -6.09
N GLN A 95 -4.75 -8.65 -5.48
CA GLN A 95 -4.49 -10.08 -5.60
C GLN A 95 -5.60 -10.91 -4.91
N ALA A 96 -6.04 -10.49 -3.72
CA ALA A 96 -7.11 -11.15 -2.97
C ALA A 96 -8.44 -11.13 -3.73
N MET A 97 -8.75 -10.02 -4.42
CA MET A 97 -9.94 -9.90 -5.26
C MET A 97 -9.97 -10.91 -6.40
N LYS A 98 -8.80 -11.25 -6.96
CA LYS A 98 -8.64 -12.21 -8.05
C LYS A 98 -8.52 -13.67 -7.58
N ALA A 99 -8.17 -13.89 -6.33
CA ALA A 99 -8.01 -15.22 -5.74
C ALA A 99 -9.32 -15.74 -5.17
N GLU A 100 -9.37 -17.05 -4.91
CA GLU A 100 -10.52 -17.73 -4.29
C GLU A 100 -10.09 -18.52 -3.05
N GLY A 101 -11.04 -18.86 -2.19
CA GLY A 101 -10.85 -19.69 -1.01
C GLY A 101 -9.76 -19.17 -0.06
N GLU A 102 -9.01 -20.08 0.53
CA GLU A 102 -7.98 -19.78 1.54
C GLU A 102 -6.90 -18.82 1.03
N ALA A 103 -6.53 -18.90 -0.26
CA ALA A 103 -5.56 -17.98 -0.85
C ALA A 103 -6.06 -16.53 -0.83
N SER A 104 -7.35 -16.31 -1.11
CA SER A 104 -7.98 -14.99 -1.01
C SER A 104 -7.95 -14.46 0.43
N GLU A 105 -8.29 -15.28 1.40
CA GLU A 105 -8.30 -14.92 2.83
C GLU A 105 -6.90 -14.51 3.32
N GLN A 106 -5.88 -15.30 2.97
CA GLN A 106 -4.49 -14.99 3.32
C GLN A 106 -4.02 -13.65 2.71
N LEU A 107 -4.38 -13.38 1.47
CA LEU A 107 -4.04 -12.14 0.79
C LEU A 107 -4.75 -10.93 1.39
N PHE A 108 -6.05 -11.05 1.74
CA PHE A 108 -6.74 -10.02 2.50
C PHE A 108 -6.10 -9.77 3.86
N GLY A 109 -5.67 -10.82 4.57
CA GLY A 109 -4.94 -10.71 5.83
C GLY A 109 -3.64 -9.89 5.67
N GLN A 110 -2.90 -10.08 4.58
CA GLN A 110 -1.73 -9.25 4.27
C GLN A 110 -2.12 -7.78 3.97
N ALA A 111 -3.18 -7.55 3.19
CA ALA A 111 -3.67 -6.21 2.91
C ALA A 111 -4.05 -5.46 4.18
N VAL A 112 -4.83 -6.09 5.06
CA VAL A 112 -5.22 -5.53 6.36
C VAL A 112 -4.00 -5.20 7.21
N LYS A 113 -3.01 -6.09 7.30
CA LYS A 113 -1.77 -5.87 8.05
C LYS A 113 -1.03 -4.61 7.57
N HIS A 114 -0.91 -4.41 6.28
CA HIS A 114 -0.24 -3.25 5.71
C HIS A 114 -1.04 -1.96 5.95
N HIS A 115 -2.35 -1.96 5.81
CA HIS A 115 -3.20 -0.79 6.10
C HIS A 115 -3.25 -0.47 7.61
N GLN A 116 -3.14 -1.46 8.50
CA GLN A 116 -2.98 -1.22 9.93
C GLN A 116 -1.63 -0.54 10.26
N GLN A 117 -0.54 -0.92 9.58
CA GLN A 117 0.75 -0.25 9.71
C GLN A 117 0.70 1.18 9.15
N GLN A 118 0.02 1.39 8.00
CA GLN A 118 -0.27 2.72 7.45
C GLN A 118 -0.96 3.60 8.51
N LEU A 119 -2.04 3.10 9.13
CA LEU A 119 -2.78 3.82 10.16
C LEU A 119 -1.91 4.15 11.38
N ARG A 120 -1.06 3.20 11.81
CA ARG A 120 -0.14 3.41 12.94
C ARG A 120 0.87 4.52 12.66
N LEU A 121 1.42 4.55 11.45
CA LEU A 121 2.36 5.58 11.03
C LEU A 121 1.67 6.94 10.88
N ALA A 122 0.47 6.97 10.30
CA ALA A 122 -0.31 8.20 10.13
C ALA A 122 -0.61 8.89 11.48
N LYS A 123 -0.82 8.12 12.55
CA LYS A 123 -1.01 8.66 13.91
C LYS A 123 0.24 9.33 14.50
N GLN A 124 1.42 9.15 13.91
CA GLN A 124 2.64 9.84 14.33
C GLN A 124 2.78 11.23 13.71
N LEU A 125 1.95 11.56 12.71
CA LEU A 125 1.87 12.89 12.12
C LEU A 125 0.77 13.68 12.85
N GLU A 126 1.16 14.80 13.47
CA GLU A 126 0.27 15.61 14.32
C GLU A 126 -0.44 16.75 13.56
N ASP A 127 -0.32 16.77 12.24
CA ASP A 127 -0.89 17.79 11.35
C ASP A 127 -2.11 17.27 10.58
N GLU A 128 -2.76 18.16 9.83
CA GLU A 128 -3.92 17.82 8.97
C GLU A 128 -3.61 16.69 7.99
N ASN A 129 -2.34 16.61 7.51
CA ASN A 129 -1.91 15.51 6.66
C ASN A 129 -1.99 14.16 7.38
N GLY A 130 -1.61 14.12 8.66
CA GLY A 130 -1.75 12.92 9.49
C GLY A 130 -3.20 12.49 9.65
N ILE A 131 -4.13 13.43 9.82
CA ILE A 131 -5.58 13.13 9.87
C ILE A 131 -6.04 12.57 8.52
N GLN A 132 -5.63 13.20 7.41
CA GLN A 132 -5.98 12.73 6.06
C GLN A 132 -5.47 11.31 5.80
N GLU A 133 -4.24 11.01 6.20
CA GLU A 133 -3.68 9.65 6.05
C GLU A 133 -4.37 8.61 6.94
N GLN A 134 -4.84 9.00 8.13
CA GLN A 134 -5.68 8.14 8.96
C GLN A 134 -7.03 7.87 8.28
N ILE A 135 -7.67 8.87 7.67
CA ILE A 135 -8.90 8.71 6.89
C ILE A 135 -8.68 7.70 5.75
N ASN A 136 -7.58 7.84 5.00
CA ASN A 136 -7.23 6.95 3.90
C ASN A 136 -7.02 5.51 4.37
N ALA A 137 -6.33 5.32 5.49
CA ALA A 137 -6.09 4.01 6.08
C ALA A 137 -7.37 3.35 6.60
N GLN A 138 -8.26 4.11 7.26
CA GLN A 138 -9.56 3.63 7.72
C GLN A 138 -10.46 3.22 6.55
N PHE A 139 -10.49 3.99 5.47
CA PHE A 139 -11.19 3.63 4.25
C PHE A 139 -10.69 2.30 3.68
N SER A 140 -9.37 2.15 3.56
CA SER A 140 -8.75 0.94 3.01
C SER A 140 -9.05 -0.30 3.88
N LEU A 141 -9.00 -0.17 5.20
CA LEU A 141 -9.36 -1.24 6.15
C LEU A 141 -10.83 -1.62 6.02
N GLY A 142 -11.73 -0.64 6.02
CA GLY A 142 -13.17 -0.89 5.84
C GLY A 142 -13.46 -1.61 4.53
N ARG A 143 -12.81 -1.21 3.44
CA ARG A 143 -12.91 -1.87 2.14
C ARG A 143 -12.39 -3.32 2.17
N CYS A 144 -11.26 -3.58 2.81
CA CYS A 144 -10.74 -4.95 2.95
C CYS A 144 -11.74 -5.85 3.67
N TYR A 145 -12.27 -5.44 4.80
CA TYR A 145 -13.24 -6.22 5.55
C TYR A 145 -14.57 -6.40 4.81
N PHE A 146 -15.03 -5.37 4.10
CA PHE A 146 -16.23 -5.45 3.28
C PHE A 146 -16.09 -6.53 2.18
N GLU A 147 -15.00 -6.50 1.42
CA GLU A 147 -14.78 -7.46 0.34
C GLU A 147 -14.54 -8.90 0.86
N GLN A 148 -13.90 -9.04 2.04
CA GLN A 148 -13.82 -10.33 2.72
C GLN A 148 -15.21 -10.84 3.12
N ALA A 149 -16.05 -9.96 3.67
CA ALA A 149 -17.41 -10.32 4.06
C ALA A 149 -18.25 -10.79 2.87
N MET A 150 -18.09 -10.16 1.71
CA MET A 150 -18.77 -10.55 0.47
C MET A 150 -18.37 -11.95 -0.04
N LYS A 151 -17.19 -12.42 0.34
CA LYS A 151 -16.68 -13.77 -0.04
C LYS A 151 -16.89 -14.81 1.06
N ALA A 152 -17.19 -14.40 2.29
CA ALA A 152 -17.45 -15.28 3.43
C ALA A 152 -18.94 -15.63 3.54
N GLU A 153 -19.26 -16.65 4.34
CA GLU A 153 -20.62 -17.09 4.61
C GLU A 153 -20.94 -17.11 6.12
N GLY A 154 -22.22 -17.03 6.45
CA GLY A 154 -22.69 -17.19 7.82
C GLY A 154 -22.14 -16.16 8.80
N GLU A 155 -21.86 -16.58 10.03
CA GLU A 155 -21.41 -15.73 11.14
C GLU A 155 -20.09 -14.98 10.83
N ALA A 156 -19.19 -15.62 10.08
CA ALA A 156 -17.94 -14.98 9.68
C ALA A 156 -18.18 -13.76 8.79
N SER A 157 -19.13 -13.84 7.85
CA SER A 157 -19.53 -12.70 7.01
C SER A 157 -20.09 -11.56 7.84
N GLU A 158 -20.98 -11.85 8.82
CA GLU A 158 -21.57 -10.83 9.70
C GLU A 158 -20.53 -10.11 10.54
N GLN A 159 -19.56 -10.84 11.11
CA GLN A 159 -18.45 -10.27 11.87
C GLN A 159 -17.58 -9.34 11.02
N LEU A 160 -17.25 -9.74 9.80
CA LEU A 160 -16.47 -8.94 8.86
C LEU A 160 -17.21 -7.67 8.43
N PHE A 161 -18.52 -7.74 8.18
CA PHE A 161 -19.33 -6.54 7.93
C PHE A 161 -19.34 -5.59 9.13
N GLY A 162 -19.40 -6.13 10.36
CA GLY A 162 -19.28 -5.34 11.58
C GLY A 162 -17.96 -4.55 11.63
N GLN A 163 -16.84 -5.21 11.33
CA GLN A 163 -15.53 -4.56 11.26
C GLN A 163 -15.47 -3.50 10.16
N ALA A 164 -16.03 -3.76 8.98
CA ALA A 164 -16.09 -2.78 7.91
C ALA A 164 -16.83 -1.52 8.33
N VAL A 165 -18.00 -1.68 8.98
CA VAL A 165 -18.80 -0.55 9.51
C VAL A 165 -18.02 0.25 10.55
N GLU A 166 -17.32 -0.40 11.48
CA GLU A 166 -16.50 0.30 12.48
C GLU A 166 -15.42 1.18 11.84
N HIS A 167 -14.70 0.65 10.85
CA HIS A 167 -13.67 1.41 10.14
C HIS A 167 -14.25 2.60 9.38
N HIS A 168 -15.38 2.44 8.69
CA HIS A 168 -16.05 3.55 8.00
C HIS A 168 -16.63 4.60 8.97
N GLN A 169 -17.09 4.19 10.15
CA GLN A 169 -17.47 5.13 11.21
C GLN A 169 -16.27 5.93 11.73
N GLN A 170 -15.11 5.31 11.93
CA GLN A 170 -13.88 6.00 12.31
C GLN A 170 -13.42 6.97 11.21
N GLN A 171 -13.48 6.55 9.95
CA GLN A 171 -13.24 7.43 8.80
C GLN A 171 -14.11 8.69 8.86
N LEU A 172 -15.42 8.52 9.08
CA LEU A 172 -16.37 9.64 9.15
C LEU A 172 -16.08 10.56 10.36
N ARG A 173 -15.67 10.01 11.50
CA ARG A 173 -15.29 10.81 12.69
C ARG A 173 -14.05 11.66 12.43
N LEU A 174 -13.04 11.09 11.78
CA LEU A 174 -11.81 11.81 11.42
C LEU A 174 -12.09 12.91 10.38
N ALA A 175 -12.93 12.64 9.37
CA ALA A 175 -13.28 13.61 8.34
C ALA A 175 -14.02 14.86 8.90
N LYS A 176 -14.64 14.77 10.08
CA LYS A 176 -15.25 15.91 10.75
C LYS A 176 -14.24 16.80 11.51
N GLN A 177 -12.98 16.39 11.58
CA GLN A 177 -11.92 17.15 12.25
C GLN A 177 -11.12 18.03 11.27
N LEU A 178 -11.27 17.78 9.97
CA LEU A 178 -10.76 18.60 8.88
C LEU A 178 -11.75 19.72 8.51
#